data_c095c64ba88e023015580beb7e080261
#
_entry.id   c095c64ba88e023015580beb7e080261
#
_cell.length_a   1.000
_cell.length_b   1.000
_cell.length_c   1.000
_cell.angle_alpha   90.00
_cell.angle_beta   90.00
_cell.angle_gamma   90.00
#
_symmetry.space_group_name_H-M   'P 1'
#
loop_
_entity.id
_entity.type
_entity.pdbx_description
1 polymer ?
#
loop_
_entity_poly.entity_id
_entity_poly.type
_entity_poly.pdbx_seq_one_letter_code
_entity_poly.pdbx_strand_id
1 'polypeptide(L)'
;YNNQSGLHGTEIAQVVADSARNQLLIIYLDGKVDVLYNGTMHYVSDLYSKKMTSSKRCNNVTIAGDLAYLSMDFGILTFDLNRHEFPNTFYIGAEASEVIVQDVLLSGDSIHAKTAEGVYSASLADNIVDFRYWKLTNAKHLTFDTKKGKEYVDKWGGVWKAAGEKGVTCKFVTGVEHNYLPQGPIVNTPYSMCCNAGRLYVVPGGRW
;
A
#
# COMPACT_ATOMS: atom_id res chain seq x y z
N TYR A 1 -7.81 -2.05 -16.61
CA TYR A 1 -7.30 -0.68 -16.75
C TYR A 1 -5.86 -0.73 -17.27
N ASN A 2 -5.50 0.23 -18.11
CA ASN A 2 -4.16 0.45 -18.67
C ASN A 2 -3.99 1.95 -18.98
N ASN A 3 -2.88 2.36 -19.59
CA ASN A 3 -2.65 3.78 -19.91
C ASN A 3 -3.73 4.36 -20.87
N GLN A 4 -4.37 3.54 -21.70
CA GLN A 4 -5.48 3.97 -22.57
C GLN A 4 -6.77 4.16 -21.77
N SER A 5 -6.90 3.50 -20.61
CA SER A 5 -8.04 3.64 -19.68
C SER A 5 -7.78 4.61 -18.52
N GLY A 6 -6.75 5.46 -18.63
CA GLY A 6 -6.49 6.58 -17.74
C GLY A 6 -5.47 6.34 -16.63
N LEU A 7 -4.72 5.23 -16.64
CA LEU A 7 -3.58 5.07 -15.71
C LEU A 7 -2.42 5.98 -16.12
N HIS A 8 -1.81 6.67 -15.14
CA HIS A 8 -0.71 7.62 -15.37
C HIS A 8 0.69 7.03 -15.19
N GLY A 9 0.78 5.73 -14.94
CA GLY A 9 2.03 4.99 -14.84
C GLY A 9 1.87 3.52 -15.20
N THR A 10 3.00 2.81 -15.32
CA THR A 10 3.05 1.38 -15.67
C THR A 10 3.59 0.52 -14.54
N GLU A 11 4.46 1.08 -13.69
CA GLU A 11 5.08 0.36 -12.58
C GLU A 11 4.32 0.63 -11.28
N ILE A 12 3.35 -0.23 -11.00
CA ILE A 12 2.50 -0.10 -9.82
C ILE A 12 3.18 -0.76 -8.62
N ALA A 13 3.30 -0.01 -7.53
CA ALA A 13 3.82 -0.50 -6.26
C ALA A 13 2.71 -1.14 -5.40
N GLN A 14 1.56 -0.45 -5.28
CA GLN A 14 0.44 -0.89 -4.45
C GLN A 14 -0.91 -0.55 -5.11
N VAL A 15 -1.90 -1.40 -4.84
CA VAL A 15 -3.31 -1.10 -5.10
C VAL A 15 -4.09 -1.35 -3.82
N VAL A 16 -4.84 -0.36 -3.37
CA VAL A 16 -5.56 -0.42 -2.10
C VAL A 16 -6.99 0.03 -2.29
N ALA A 17 -7.94 -0.77 -1.82
CA ALA A 17 -9.34 -0.41 -1.81
C ALA A 17 -9.70 0.33 -0.52
N ASP A 18 -10.29 1.51 -0.67
CA ASP A 18 -11.01 2.21 0.39
C ASP A 18 -12.50 1.96 0.22
N SER A 19 -13.00 0.94 0.90
CA SER A 19 -14.40 0.54 0.79
C SER A 19 -15.36 1.56 1.41
N ALA A 20 -14.88 2.36 2.37
CA ALA A 20 -15.71 3.37 3.04
C ALA A 20 -16.11 4.50 2.07
N ARG A 21 -15.21 4.86 1.14
CA ARG A 21 -15.42 5.92 0.15
C ARG A 21 -15.65 5.38 -1.26
N ASN A 22 -15.72 4.05 -1.42
CA ASN A 22 -15.86 3.38 -2.71
C ASN A 22 -14.84 3.86 -3.74
N GLN A 23 -13.57 3.94 -3.32
CA GLN A 23 -12.46 4.35 -4.17
C GLN A 23 -11.30 3.35 -4.13
N LEU A 24 -10.43 3.44 -5.13
CA LEU A 24 -9.24 2.62 -5.27
C LEU A 24 -8.02 3.52 -5.41
N LEU A 25 -7.04 3.35 -4.52
CA LEU A 25 -5.74 4.00 -4.64
C LEU A 25 -4.80 3.11 -5.43
N ILE A 26 -4.14 3.68 -6.43
CA ILE A 26 -3.13 3.03 -7.25
C ILE A 26 -1.84 3.84 -7.10
N ILE A 27 -0.85 3.26 -6.45
CA ILE A 27 0.40 3.93 -6.10
C ILE A 27 1.51 3.33 -6.96
N TYR A 28 2.27 4.20 -7.62
CA TYR A 28 3.35 3.81 -8.53
C TYR A 28 4.72 3.87 -7.85
N LEU A 29 5.69 3.13 -8.40
CA LEU A 29 7.06 3.09 -7.88
C LEU A 29 7.76 4.46 -7.93
N ASP A 30 7.38 5.30 -8.87
CA ASP A 30 7.94 6.65 -9.07
C ASP A 30 7.27 7.75 -8.22
N GLY A 31 6.28 7.37 -7.39
CA GLY A 31 5.56 8.28 -6.49
C GLY A 31 4.33 8.95 -7.10
N LYS A 32 3.90 8.57 -8.31
CA LYS A 32 2.57 8.94 -8.81
C LYS A 32 1.49 8.22 -8.00
N VAL A 33 0.32 8.84 -7.91
CA VAL A 33 -0.87 8.20 -7.33
C VAL A 33 -2.06 8.47 -8.24
N ASP A 34 -2.77 7.41 -8.57
CA ASP A 34 -4.09 7.50 -9.19
C ASP A 34 -5.16 7.10 -8.18
N VAL A 35 -6.25 7.84 -8.14
CA VAL A 35 -7.44 7.51 -7.36
C VAL A 35 -8.59 7.25 -8.32
N LEU A 36 -9.04 6.00 -8.38
CA LEU A 36 -10.26 5.67 -9.11
C LEU A 36 -11.46 5.88 -8.19
N TYR A 37 -12.24 6.90 -8.50
CA TYR A 37 -13.43 7.27 -7.74
C TYR A 37 -14.61 7.52 -8.70
N ASN A 38 -15.76 6.92 -8.45
CA ASN A 38 -16.96 7.02 -9.30
C ASN A 38 -16.70 6.79 -10.79
N GLY A 39 -15.81 5.86 -11.12
CA GLY A 39 -15.47 5.54 -12.51
C GLY A 39 -14.51 6.53 -13.17
N THR A 40 -14.10 7.58 -12.46
CA THR A 40 -13.13 8.60 -12.94
C THR A 40 -11.79 8.41 -12.26
N MET A 41 -10.72 8.59 -13.05
CA MET A 41 -9.34 8.55 -12.56
C MET A 41 -8.88 9.97 -12.19
N HIS A 42 -8.49 10.15 -10.93
CA HIS A 42 -7.91 11.39 -10.42
C HIS A 42 -6.41 11.19 -10.22
N TYR A 43 -5.61 12.03 -10.86
CA TYR A 43 -4.15 11.95 -10.82
C TYR A 43 -3.58 12.90 -9.78
N VAL A 44 -2.71 12.38 -8.90
CA VAL A 44 -1.96 13.14 -7.90
C VAL A 44 -0.47 12.98 -8.16
N SER A 45 0.21 14.08 -8.50
CA SER A 45 1.61 14.09 -8.94
C SER A 45 2.58 14.75 -7.95
N ASP A 46 2.11 15.19 -6.79
CA ASP A 46 2.90 16.01 -5.85
C ASP A 46 4.17 15.30 -5.39
N LEU A 47 4.05 14.04 -4.98
CA LEU A 47 5.21 13.24 -4.62
C LEU A 47 6.11 12.96 -5.83
N TYR A 48 5.53 12.67 -7.00
CA TYR A 48 6.29 12.45 -8.23
C TYR A 48 7.15 13.68 -8.59
N SER A 49 6.56 14.85 -8.51
CA SER A 49 7.19 16.14 -8.87
C SER A 49 8.23 16.61 -7.85
N LYS A 50 8.16 16.09 -6.61
CA LYS A 50 9.11 16.47 -5.55
C LYS A 50 10.52 15.95 -5.89
N LYS A 51 11.50 16.85 -5.95
CA LYS A 51 12.91 16.47 -6.08
C LYS A 51 13.42 15.91 -4.76
N MET A 52 13.88 14.68 -4.77
CA MET A 52 14.49 14.01 -3.62
C MET A 52 15.49 12.93 -4.12
N THR A 53 16.43 12.59 -3.29
CA THR A 53 17.46 11.57 -3.60
C THR A 53 17.02 10.16 -3.27
N SER A 54 16.09 10.04 -2.33
CA SER A 54 15.55 8.76 -1.87
C SER A 54 14.56 8.18 -2.86
N SER A 55 14.44 6.86 -2.82
CA SER A 55 13.42 6.13 -3.55
C SER A 55 12.02 6.55 -3.08
N LYS A 56 11.10 6.72 -4.02
CA LYS A 56 9.68 7.04 -3.76
C LYS A 56 8.82 5.78 -3.66
N ARG A 57 9.44 4.63 -3.51
CA ARG A 57 8.74 3.36 -3.43
C ARG A 57 7.84 3.30 -2.20
N CYS A 58 6.58 2.92 -2.43
CA CYS A 58 5.64 2.57 -1.37
C CYS A 58 5.70 1.06 -1.12
N ASN A 59 6.05 0.68 0.11
CA ASN A 59 6.19 -0.73 0.52
C ASN A 59 4.87 -1.34 0.99
N ASN A 60 4.03 -0.55 1.67
CA ASN A 60 2.70 -0.94 2.13
C ASN A 60 1.81 0.28 2.39
N VAL A 61 0.51 0.07 2.52
CA VAL A 61 -0.48 1.10 2.84
C VAL A 61 -1.40 0.63 3.94
N THR A 62 -1.60 1.46 4.95
CA THR A 62 -2.57 1.22 6.02
C THR A 62 -3.59 2.34 6.04
N ILE A 63 -4.87 2.01 5.85
CA ILE A 63 -5.97 2.98 5.93
C ILE A 63 -6.48 3.02 7.38
N ALA A 64 -6.60 4.23 7.93
CA ALA A 64 -7.24 4.47 9.22
C ALA A 64 -7.98 5.81 9.20
N GLY A 65 -9.29 5.76 9.39
CA GLY A 65 -10.15 6.94 9.30
C GLY A 65 -10.09 7.58 7.91
N ASP A 66 -9.75 8.85 7.88
CA ASP A 66 -9.67 9.65 6.65
C ASP A 66 -8.27 9.64 6.00
N LEU A 67 -7.32 8.95 6.60
CA LEU A 67 -5.94 8.92 6.14
C LEU A 67 -5.51 7.52 5.68
N ALA A 68 -4.74 7.48 4.60
CA ALA A 68 -3.89 6.36 4.25
C ALA A 68 -2.45 6.67 4.68
N TYR A 69 -1.85 5.77 5.43
CA TYR A 69 -0.45 5.81 5.85
C TYR A 69 0.37 4.97 4.88
N LEU A 70 1.19 5.62 4.07
CA LEU A 70 2.05 4.97 3.09
C LEU A 70 3.42 4.71 3.71
N SER A 71 3.80 3.44 3.76
CA SER A 71 5.14 3.01 4.22
C SER A 71 6.13 3.20 3.08
N MET A 72 6.98 4.22 3.20
CA MET A 72 7.88 4.64 2.12
C MET A 72 9.34 4.26 2.43
N ASP A 73 10.20 4.32 1.41
CA ASP A 73 11.65 4.10 1.60
C ASP A 73 12.33 5.24 2.39
N PHE A 74 11.62 6.35 2.64
CA PHE A 74 12.14 7.52 3.37
C PHE A 74 11.40 7.81 4.69
N GLY A 75 10.41 7.01 5.07
CA GLY A 75 9.59 7.22 6.26
C GLY A 75 8.12 6.89 6.03
N ILE A 76 7.23 7.66 6.63
CA ILE A 76 5.78 7.51 6.45
C ILE A 76 5.22 8.76 5.78
N LEU A 77 4.44 8.57 4.72
CA LEU A 77 3.72 9.63 4.05
C LEU A 77 2.22 9.43 4.29
N THR A 78 1.50 10.47 4.68
CA THR A 78 0.05 10.39 4.80
C THR A 78 -0.63 10.90 3.53
N PHE A 79 -1.73 10.27 3.17
CA PHE A 79 -2.59 10.66 2.07
C PHE A 79 -4.02 10.84 2.58
N ASP A 80 -4.58 12.03 2.38
CA ASP A 80 -5.97 12.34 2.73
C ASP A 80 -6.91 11.75 1.67
N LEU A 81 -7.75 10.82 2.11
CA LEU A 81 -8.64 10.05 1.25
C LEU A 81 -9.85 10.84 0.74
N ASN A 82 -10.15 11.99 1.34
CA ASN A 82 -11.24 12.87 0.90
C ASN A 82 -10.74 13.98 -0.03
N ARG A 83 -9.55 14.53 0.27
CA ARG A 83 -8.99 15.69 -0.45
C ARG A 83 -8.02 15.29 -1.55
N HIS A 84 -7.56 14.03 -1.55
CA HIS A 84 -6.56 13.48 -2.47
C HIS A 84 -5.25 14.28 -2.46
N GLU A 85 -4.73 14.57 -1.26
CA GLU A 85 -3.49 15.32 -1.06
C GLU A 85 -2.61 14.66 0.02
N PHE A 86 -1.34 15.05 0.09
CA PHE A 86 -0.38 14.56 1.07
C PHE A 86 -0.21 15.58 2.21
N PRO A 87 -0.93 15.47 3.34
CA PRO A 87 -0.87 16.44 4.42
C PRO A 87 0.45 16.41 5.21
N ASN A 88 1.04 15.23 5.44
CA ASN A 88 2.22 15.10 6.29
C ASN A 88 3.22 14.07 5.77
N THR A 89 4.49 14.29 6.11
CA THR A 89 5.58 13.32 5.97
C THR A 89 6.25 13.15 7.33
N PHE A 90 6.40 11.90 7.80
CA PHE A 90 7.09 11.60 9.05
C PHE A 90 8.45 10.96 8.74
N TYR A 91 9.52 11.71 9.02
CA TYR A 91 10.89 11.21 9.04
C TYR A 91 11.18 10.69 10.43
N ILE A 92 11.17 9.38 10.60
CA ILE A 92 11.12 8.73 11.91
C ILE A 92 12.49 8.36 12.50
N GLY A 93 13.55 8.47 11.71
CA GLY A 93 14.91 8.17 12.15
C GLY A 93 15.51 9.28 13.03
N ALA A 94 16.64 9.00 13.65
CA ALA A 94 17.38 9.97 14.44
C ALA A 94 17.69 11.23 13.61
N GLU A 95 17.55 12.41 14.22
CA GLU A 95 17.75 13.70 13.55
C GLU A 95 16.90 13.89 12.29
N ALA A 96 15.70 13.32 12.29
CA ALA A 96 14.79 13.29 11.16
C ALA A 96 15.39 12.61 9.92
N SER A 97 16.27 11.63 10.13
CA SER A 97 16.84 10.85 9.03
C SER A 97 15.78 9.96 8.37
N GLU A 98 16.00 9.67 7.11
CA GLU A 98 15.18 8.76 6.33
C GLU A 98 15.39 7.31 6.76
N VAL A 99 14.30 6.59 6.97
CA VAL A 99 14.30 5.17 7.33
C VAL A 99 13.31 4.44 6.43
N ILE A 100 13.72 3.30 5.89
CA ILE A 100 12.84 2.44 5.09
C ILE A 100 11.78 1.83 6.01
N VAL A 101 10.54 2.26 5.83
CA VAL A 101 9.37 1.70 6.52
C VAL A 101 8.77 0.58 5.69
N GLN A 102 8.66 -0.61 6.28
CA GLN A 102 8.11 -1.80 5.62
C GLN A 102 6.58 -1.86 5.76
N ASP A 103 6.08 -1.49 6.94
CA ASP A 103 4.65 -1.50 7.24
C ASP A 103 4.33 -0.54 8.40
N VAL A 104 3.08 -0.08 8.44
CA VAL A 104 2.54 0.76 9.51
C VAL A 104 1.35 0.07 10.15
N LEU A 105 1.34 0.01 11.48
CA LEU A 105 0.23 -0.50 12.29
C LEU A 105 -0.25 0.60 13.23
N LEU A 106 -1.56 0.83 13.24
CA LEU A 106 -2.20 1.65 14.27
C LEU A 106 -2.86 0.73 15.30
N SER A 107 -2.56 0.96 16.57
CA SER A 107 -3.09 0.16 17.68
C SER A 107 -3.37 1.05 18.89
N GLY A 108 -4.64 1.17 19.28
CA GLY A 108 -5.08 2.12 20.28
C GLY A 108 -4.68 3.55 19.87
N ASP A 109 -4.06 4.29 20.79
CA ASP A 109 -3.61 5.66 20.57
C ASP A 109 -2.16 5.74 20.05
N SER A 110 -1.67 4.69 19.42
CA SER A 110 -0.28 4.61 18.98
C SER A 110 -0.15 4.21 17.52
N ILE A 111 0.88 4.74 16.88
CA ILE A 111 1.33 4.37 15.56
C ILE A 111 2.67 3.64 15.66
N HIS A 112 2.82 2.57 14.90
CA HIS A 112 3.99 1.71 14.90
C HIS A 112 4.48 1.53 13.47
N ALA A 113 5.75 1.79 13.23
CA ALA A 113 6.42 1.64 11.94
C ALA A 113 7.42 0.50 11.98
N LYS A 114 7.19 -0.54 11.21
CA LYS A 114 8.11 -1.67 11.06
C LYS A 114 9.25 -1.29 10.12
N THR A 115 10.47 -1.49 10.58
CA THR A 115 11.70 -1.27 9.80
C THR A 115 12.63 -2.47 9.88
N ALA A 116 13.76 -2.44 9.21
CA ALA A 116 14.79 -3.46 9.33
C ALA A 116 15.48 -3.44 10.71
N GLU A 117 15.54 -2.27 11.36
CA GLU A 117 16.17 -2.08 12.66
C GLU A 117 15.28 -2.50 13.83
N GLY A 118 13.96 -2.54 13.62
CA GLY A 118 12.96 -2.83 14.64
C GLY A 118 11.66 -2.08 14.38
N VAL A 119 10.94 -1.77 15.44
CA VAL A 119 9.66 -1.04 15.36
C VAL A 119 9.82 0.33 16.00
N TYR A 120 9.66 1.38 15.23
CA TYR A 120 9.49 2.73 15.74
C TYR A 120 8.05 2.94 16.17
N SER A 121 7.85 3.55 17.33
CA SER A 121 6.52 3.79 17.89
C SER A 121 6.39 5.22 18.39
N ALA A 122 5.21 5.81 18.18
CA ALA A 122 4.86 7.13 18.68
C ALA A 122 3.39 7.15 19.12
N SER A 123 3.05 8.05 20.05
CA SER A 123 1.66 8.29 20.44
C SER A 123 1.00 9.24 19.44
N LEU A 124 -0.21 8.93 18.99
CA LEU A 124 -1.00 9.80 18.12
C LEU A 124 -1.46 11.10 18.81
N ALA A 125 -1.36 11.16 20.15
CA ALA A 125 -1.61 12.39 20.92
C ALA A 125 -0.44 13.37 20.85
N ASP A 126 0.75 12.92 20.45
CA ASP A 126 1.94 13.73 20.35
C ASP A 126 2.08 14.36 18.94
N ASN A 127 3.01 15.32 18.82
CA ASN A 127 3.35 15.87 17.51
C ASN A 127 4.28 14.91 16.74
N ILE A 128 3.71 13.88 16.12
CA ILE A 128 4.45 12.81 15.41
C ILE A 128 5.16 13.29 14.13
N VAL A 129 5.01 14.56 13.72
CA VAL A 129 5.85 15.16 12.69
C VAL A 129 7.28 15.36 13.18
N ASP A 130 7.43 15.58 14.49
CA ASP A 130 8.73 15.70 15.15
C ASP A 130 9.30 14.30 15.46
N PHE A 131 10.45 13.97 14.87
CA PHE A 131 11.12 12.68 15.03
C PHE A 131 11.41 12.30 16.49
N ARG A 132 11.53 13.27 17.40
CA ARG A 132 11.83 13.06 18.84
C ARG A 132 10.74 12.27 19.55
N TYR A 133 9.52 12.25 19.04
CA TYR A 133 8.43 11.44 19.57
C TYR A 133 8.47 9.98 19.10
N TRP A 134 9.24 9.68 18.05
CA TRP A 134 9.41 8.31 17.59
C TRP A 134 10.51 7.61 18.37
N LYS A 135 10.19 6.44 18.91
CA LYS A 135 11.12 5.65 19.72
C LYS A 135 11.26 4.25 19.12
N LEU A 136 12.50 3.84 18.90
CA LEU A 136 12.81 2.46 18.51
C LEU A 136 12.49 1.53 19.69
N THR A 137 11.60 0.57 19.48
CA THR A 137 11.12 -0.36 20.50
C THR A 137 11.29 -1.80 20.04
N ASN A 138 11.42 -2.72 20.98
CA ASN A 138 11.46 -4.14 20.69
C ASN A 138 10.04 -4.73 20.86
N ALA A 139 9.09 -4.24 20.08
CA ALA A 139 7.67 -4.54 20.20
C ALA A 139 7.31 -5.91 19.60
N LYS A 140 7.86 -6.99 20.16
CA LYS A 140 7.60 -8.38 19.72
C LYS A 140 6.14 -8.82 19.81
N HIS A 141 5.32 -8.11 20.58
CA HIS A 141 3.89 -8.38 20.74
C HIS A 141 3.03 -7.83 19.59
N LEU A 142 3.58 -6.94 18.76
CA LEU A 142 2.85 -6.37 17.63
C LEU A 142 2.86 -7.32 16.46
N THR A 143 1.67 -7.59 15.93
CA THR A 143 1.49 -8.44 14.76
C THR A 143 1.18 -7.57 13.55
N PHE A 144 2.14 -7.46 12.64
CA PHE A 144 1.95 -6.84 11.34
C PHE A 144 1.36 -7.86 10.37
N ASP A 145 0.41 -7.44 9.56
CA ASP A 145 -0.20 -8.32 8.55
C ASP A 145 0.75 -8.49 7.36
N THR A 146 1.53 -9.57 7.40
CA THR A 146 2.48 -9.91 6.32
C THR A 146 1.81 -10.37 5.03
N LYS A 147 0.49 -10.62 5.06
CA LYS A 147 -0.30 -11.09 3.91
C LYS A 147 -1.05 -9.98 3.21
N LYS A 148 -1.07 -8.78 3.80
CA LYS A 148 -1.75 -7.62 3.26
C LYS A 148 -1.33 -7.36 1.81
N GLY A 149 -2.30 -7.22 0.92
CA GLY A 149 -2.08 -7.05 -0.52
C GLY A 149 -1.59 -8.30 -1.27
N LYS A 150 -1.35 -9.42 -0.57
CA LYS A 150 -0.88 -10.68 -1.18
C LYS A 150 -1.87 -11.82 -1.06
N GLU A 151 -2.72 -11.78 -0.05
CA GLU A 151 -3.73 -12.80 0.23
C GLU A 151 -5.05 -12.13 0.59
N TYR A 152 -6.16 -12.68 0.10
CA TYR A 152 -7.51 -12.21 0.36
C TYR A 152 -8.44 -13.40 0.55
N VAL A 153 -9.35 -13.33 1.52
CA VAL A 153 -10.40 -14.33 1.73
C VAL A 153 -11.73 -13.74 1.27
N ASP A 154 -12.38 -14.37 0.30
CA ASP A 154 -13.67 -13.92 -0.19
C ASP A 154 -14.84 -14.31 0.74
N LYS A 155 -16.02 -13.81 0.47
CA LYS A 155 -17.23 -14.06 1.29
C LYS A 155 -17.69 -15.51 1.30
N TRP A 156 -17.18 -16.36 0.41
CA TRP A 156 -17.47 -17.80 0.35
C TRP A 156 -16.35 -18.63 0.97
N GLY A 157 -15.32 -17.99 1.56
CA GLY A 157 -14.18 -18.65 2.20
C GLY A 157 -13.08 -19.07 1.23
N GLY A 158 -13.15 -18.67 -0.03
CA GLY A 158 -12.10 -18.88 -1.01
C GLY A 158 -10.88 -18.02 -0.68
N VAL A 159 -9.70 -18.63 -0.63
CA VAL A 159 -8.42 -17.93 -0.35
C VAL A 159 -7.72 -17.61 -1.65
N TRP A 160 -7.62 -16.33 -1.95
CA TRP A 160 -6.98 -15.77 -3.14
C TRP A 160 -5.56 -15.32 -2.82
N LYS A 161 -4.60 -15.63 -3.69
CA LYS A 161 -3.18 -15.26 -3.52
C LYS A 161 -2.59 -14.75 -4.82
N ALA A 162 -1.76 -13.72 -4.71
CA ALA A 162 -0.84 -13.34 -5.76
C ALA A 162 0.32 -14.35 -5.80
N ALA A 163 0.46 -15.09 -6.88
CA ALA A 163 1.36 -16.24 -6.98
C ALA A 163 2.48 -16.05 -8.02
N GLY A 164 2.90 -14.81 -8.26
CA GLY A 164 3.97 -14.47 -9.19
C GLY A 164 3.66 -14.97 -10.61
N GLU A 165 4.55 -15.77 -11.19
CA GLU A 165 4.41 -16.30 -12.56
C GLU A 165 3.16 -17.19 -12.74
N LYS A 166 2.62 -17.75 -11.66
CA LYS A 166 1.38 -18.54 -11.68
C LYS A 166 0.12 -17.70 -11.73
N GLY A 167 0.25 -16.39 -11.76
CA GLY A 167 -0.89 -15.48 -11.79
C GLY A 167 -1.54 -15.30 -10.42
N VAL A 168 -2.86 -15.40 -10.37
CA VAL A 168 -3.65 -15.40 -9.14
C VAL A 168 -4.14 -16.82 -8.89
N THR A 169 -3.89 -17.34 -7.70
CA THR A 169 -4.44 -18.64 -7.28
C THR A 169 -5.62 -18.44 -6.36
N CYS A 170 -6.65 -19.27 -6.50
CA CYS A 170 -7.76 -19.35 -5.57
C CYS A 170 -7.87 -20.77 -5.04
N LYS A 171 -7.76 -20.94 -3.73
CA LYS A 171 -8.06 -22.20 -3.05
C LYS A 171 -9.47 -22.12 -2.47
N PHE A 172 -10.39 -22.89 -3.03
CA PHE A 172 -11.77 -22.96 -2.56
C PHE A 172 -11.90 -23.77 -1.27
N VAL A 173 -12.98 -23.57 -0.54
CA VAL A 173 -13.30 -24.33 0.70
C VAL A 173 -13.38 -25.84 0.46
N THR A 174 -13.68 -26.27 -0.75
CA THR A 174 -13.66 -27.67 -1.19
C THR A 174 -12.26 -28.28 -1.27
N GLY A 175 -11.22 -27.47 -1.08
CA GLY A 175 -9.81 -27.85 -1.23
C GLY A 175 -9.29 -27.79 -2.67
N VAL A 176 -10.15 -27.55 -3.65
CA VAL A 176 -9.76 -27.40 -5.05
C VAL A 176 -9.03 -26.06 -5.22
N GLU A 177 -7.93 -26.07 -5.95
CA GLU A 177 -7.15 -24.87 -6.28
C GLU A 177 -7.21 -24.60 -7.78
N HIS A 178 -7.50 -23.35 -8.14
CA HIS A 178 -7.47 -22.85 -9.51
C HIS A 178 -6.47 -21.74 -9.67
N ASN A 179 -5.76 -21.74 -10.80
CA ASN A 179 -4.85 -20.69 -11.20
C ASN A 179 -5.49 -19.83 -12.28
N TYR A 180 -5.54 -18.53 -12.05
CA TYR A 180 -6.03 -17.54 -13.00
C TYR A 180 -4.85 -16.76 -13.56
N LEU A 181 -4.55 -16.99 -14.82
CA LEU A 181 -3.55 -16.22 -15.55
C LEU A 181 -4.25 -15.09 -16.28
N PRO A 182 -3.91 -13.81 -16.02
CA PRO A 182 -4.44 -12.72 -16.81
C PRO A 182 -4.08 -12.92 -18.29
N GLN A 183 -5.05 -12.81 -19.15
CA GLN A 183 -4.80 -12.80 -20.60
C GLN A 183 -4.24 -11.42 -20.97
N GLY A 184 -2.92 -11.31 -21.04
CA GLY A 184 -2.23 -10.08 -21.40
C GLY A 184 -0.90 -10.38 -22.05
N PRO A 185 -0.41 -9.49 -22.93
CA PRO A 185 0.67 -9.82 -23.85
C PRO A 185 2.07 -9.90 -23.24
N ILE A 186 2.30 -9.54 -21.97
CA ILE A 186 3.68 -9.28 -21.57
C ILE A 186 4.15 -10.01 -20.31
N VAL A 187 3.40 -10.12 -19.20
CA VAL A 187 3.85 -10.87 -18.00
C VAL A 187 2.69 -11.29 -17.11
N ASN A 188 2.69 -12.56 -16.69
CA ASN A 188 1.69 -13.14 -15.78
C ASN A 188 2.20 -13.19 -14.33
N THR A 189 2.82 -12.12 -13.84
CA THR A 189 3.30 -12.02 -12.46
C THR A 189 2.50 -10.97 -11.71
N PRO A 190 1.42 -11.34 -10.99
CA PRO A 190 0.71 -10.39 -10.16
C PRO A 190 1.53 -10.04 -8.92
N TYR A 191 1.68 -8.74 -8.66
CA TYR A 191 2.41 -8.22 -7.50
C TYR A 191 1.50 -7.89 -6.33
N SER A 192 0.29 -7.45 -6.63
CA SER A 192 -0.67 -7.06 -5.61
C SER A 192 -2.09 -7.32 -6.08
N MET A 193 -3.00 -7.48 -5.15
CA MET A 193 -4.42 -7.58 -5.43
C MET A 193 -5.25 -6.99 -4.29
N CYS A 194 -6.43 -6.50 -4.63
CA CYS A 194 -7.43 -6.08 -3.67
C CYS A 194 -8.82 -6.42 -4.16
N CYS A 195 -9.77 -6.41 -3.26
CA CYS A 195 -11.17 -6.63 -3.59
C CYS A 195 -12.01 -5.42 -3.12
N ASN A 196 -12.87 -4.92 -3.99
CA ASN A 196 -13.82 -3.89 -3.66
C ASN A 196 -15.16 -4.15 -4.38
N ALA A 197 -16.26 -4.01 -3.66
CA ALA A 197 -17.62 -4.20 -4.17
C ALA A 197 -17.81 -5.52 -4.97
N GLY A 198 -17.19 -6.61 -4.52
CA GLY A 198 -17.26 -7.93 -5.16
C GLY A 198 -16.41 -8.07 -6.44
N ARG A 199 -15.56 -7.10 -6.75
CA ARG A 199 -14.60 -7.16 -7.87
C ARG A 199 -13.19 -7.37 -7.34
N LEU A 200 -12.46 -8.29 -7.96
CA LEU A 200 -11.04 -8.51 -7.71
C LEU A 200 -10.22 -7.65 -8.68
N TYR A 201 -9.34 -6.83 -8.12
CA TYR A 201 -8.37 -6.03 -8.87
C TYR A 201 -6.99 -6.67 -8.70
N VAL A 202 -6.36 -6.97 -9.82
CA VAL A 202 -5.06 -7.63 -9.84
C VAL A 202 -4.06 -6.72 -10.56
N VAL A 203 -2.91 -6.52 -9.96
CA VAL A 203 -1.81 -5.76 -10.53
C VAL A 203 -0.81 -6.75 -11.13
N PRO A 204 -0.72 -6.85 -12.45
CA PRO A 204 0.35 -7.58 -13.09
C PRO A 204 1.64 -6.77 -12.97
N GLY A 205 2.73 -7.43 -12.65
CA GLY A 205 4.06 -6.84 -12.64
C GLY A 205 4.91 -7.44 -13.75
N GLY A 206 5.74 -6.63 -14.36
CA GLY A 206 6.76 -7.04 -15.27
C GLY A 206 8.04 -6.27 -15.01
N ARG A 207 9.18 -6.94 -14.97
CA ARG A 207 10.46 -6.27 -15.19
C ARG A 207 10.63 -6.14 -16.70
N TRP A 208 10.86 -4.94 -17.15
CA TRP A 208 11.39 -4.65 -18.48
C TRP A 208 12.90 -4.81 -18.46
#